data_2a5269729704788b7d97089f3e0506d7
#
_entry.id   2a5269729704788b7d97089f3e0506d7
#
_cell.length_a   1.000
_cell.length_b   1.000
_cell.length_c   1.000
_cell.angle_alpha   90.00
_cell.angle_beta   90.00
_cell.angle_gamma   90.00
#
_symmetry.space_group_name_H-M   'P 1'
#
loop_
_entity.id
_entity.type
_entity.pdbx_description
1 polymer ?
#
loop_
_entity_poly.entity_id
_entity_poly.type
_entity_poly.pdbx_seq_one_letter_code
_entity_poly.pdbx_strand_id
1 'polypeptide(L)'
;MRCLQGNSALLEMFKLDRRKVTKDALYKSAVRLWDVHREMEDFLHDRVRSMFNLEEKILLLDISNTYMEGRMEGSGLCLHGHSKEKRDDCKIVVLAAVVNTDGLLVRTMIYEGNRQDVTTVKEVVGTLAAETSGEARKIVVMDAGFYSAENTKWLAENHFDYITVLPSGYAKFTADGDKVVRHEDCRHQEIRLQMGKVDIEGVQHKALLVDSDAKALKEQSMHEQAARRYEEGLEAVKAGITKKGGTKSRDAVNNRLGRLDKQYGAIRKEYDVTFNYEGEGKKEKAVAMEWKRKDGTVMEREKSHGKYVLLTSLDENDEVNVWKFYNVIRTVEETFHVLKTDLDIRPVYHKSDGGIKAHLNLAVLAYWIVSVTKYRLKLKEYPNVRWDEIMRVAQSQVVVTAEMNTEDGGKVSVRQSTEAEEELAKIYRLLEICPNPIGKVKSQVHPKAPPKNPPPENQGDT
;
A
#
# COMPACT_ATOMS: atom_id res chain seq x y z
N MET A 1 14.58 15.12 -10.63
CA MET A 1 15.56 16.08 -11.17
C MET A 1 16.88 15.41 -11.56
N ARG A 2 17.58 14.71 -10.65
CA ARG A 2 18.83 13.99 -10.98
C ARG A 2 18.68 12.97 -12.12
N CYS A 3 17.58 12.19 -12.15
CA CYS A 3 17.29 11.26 -13.25
C CYS A 3 17.13 11.97 -14.60
N LEU A 4 16.41 13.10 -14.65
CA LEU A 4 16.14 13.81 -15.91
C LEU A 4 17.35 14.60 -16.42
N GLN A 5 18.19 15.11 -15.53
CA GLN A 5 19.38 15.91 -15.88
C GLN A 5 20.67 15.11 -15.94
N GLY A 6 20.66 13.87 -15.46
CA GLY A 6 21.82 12.98 -15.48
C GLY A 6 21.89 12.15 -16.77
N ASN A 7 22.27 10.89 -16.61
CA ASN A 7 22.42 9.94 -17.73
C ASN A 7 21.05 9.31 -18.11
N SER A 8 20.08 10.15 -18.48
CA SER A 8 18.75 9.70 -18.90
C SER A 8 18.45 10.15 -20.31
N ALA A 9 17.89 9.24 -21.11
CA ALA A 9 17.41 9.53 -22.45
C ALA A 9 15.99 10.13 -22.48
N LEU A 10 15.32 10.29 -21.33
CA LEU A 10 13.91 10.73 -21.25
C LEU A 10 13.68 12.10 -21.89
N LEU A 11 14.58 13.06 -21.68
CA LEU A 11 14.43 14.40 -22.28
C LEU A 11 14.47 14.34 -23.81
N GLU A 12 15.31 13.48 -24.36
CA GLU A 12 15.44 13.26 -25.82
C GLU A 12 14.18 12.55 -26.36
N MET A 13 13.75 11.49 -25.70
CA MET A 13 12.53 10.75 -26.06
C MET A 13 11.28 11.63 -26.08
N PHE A 14 11.14 12.52 -25.11
CA PHE A 14 10.02 13.46 -25.02
C PHE A 14 10.28 14.79 -25.74
N LYS A 15 11.41 14.95 -26.42
CA LYS A 15 11.81 16.19 -27.13
C LYS A 15 11.74 17.43 -26.24
N LEU A 16 12.15 17.29 -24.98
CA LEU A 16 12.12 18.36 -23.99
C LEU A 16 13.45 19.13 -23.96
N ASP A 17 13.38 20.46 -23.95
CA ASP A 17 14.55 21.31 -23.75
C ASP A 17 15.02 21.17 -22.27
N ARG A 18 16.27 20.66 -22.10
CA ARG A 18 16.89 20.48 -20.79
C ARG A 18 16.87 21.75 -19.92
N ARG A 19 16.98 22.92 -20.55
CA ARG A 19 17.01 24.23 -19.86
C ARG A 19 15.64 24.58 -19.26
N LYS A 20 14.55 24.07 -19.84
CA LYS A 20 13.17 24.31 -19.38
C LYS A 20 12.77 23.35 -18.27
N VAL A 21 13.44 22.21 -18.11
CA VAL A 21 13.16 21.23 -17.06
C VAL A 21 13.87 21.63 -15.79
N THR A 22 13.23 22.45 -14.99
CA THR A 22 13.70 22.91 -13.68
C THR A 22 12.92 22.22 -12.56
N LYS A 23 13.48 22.22 -11.34
CA LYS A 23 12.80 21.69 -10.16
C LYS A 23 11.43 22.36 -9.95
N ASP A 24 11.37 23.69 -10.08
CA ASP A 24 10.14 24.45 -9.90
C ASP A 24 9.11 24.15 -10.98
N ALA A 25 9.55 23.96 -12.25
CA ALA A 25 8.66 23.55 -13.33
C ALA A 25 8.01 22.19 -13.05
N LEU A 26 8.79 21.21 -12.55
CA LEU A 26 8.27 19.90 -12.18
C LEU A 26 7.25 19.97 -11.04
N TYR A 27 7.54 20.73 -9.97
CA TYR A 27 6.59 20.91 -8.87
C TYR A 27 5.31 21.64 -9.31
N LYS A 28 5.43 22.71 -10.10
CA LYS A 28 4.26 23.41 -10.64
C LYS A 28 3.43 22.51 -11.54
N SER A 29 4.06 21.66 -12.36
CA SER A 29 3.34 20.70 -13.20
C SER A 29 2.62 19.64 -12.37
N ALA A 30 3.25 19.13 -11.31
CA ALA A 30 2.63 18.18 -10.40
C ALA A 30 1.37 18.76 -9.72
N VAL A 31 1.42 20.02 -9.26
CA VAL A 31 0.26 20.71 -8.67
C VAL A 31 -0.85 20.90 -9.71
N ARG A 32 -0.51 21.33 -10.93
CA ARG A 32 -1.50 21.44 -12.03
C ARG A 32 -2.17 20.11 -12.38
N LEU A 33 -1.42 19.02 -12.35
CA LEU A 33 -2.00 17.68 -12.54
C LEU A 33 -2.95 17.31 -11.41
N TRP A 34 -2.63 17.74 -10.18
CA TRP A 34 -3.56 17.57 -9.05
C TRP A 34 -4.84 18.39 -9.23
N ASP A 35 -4.78 19.59 -9.76
CA ASP A 35 -5.97 20.44 -9.96
C ASP A 35 -7.01 19.79 -10.89
N VAL A 36 -6.57 18.91 -11.78
CA VAL A 36 -7.43 18.14 -12.72
C VAL A 36 -7.41 16.64 -12.45
N HIS A 37 -7.04 16.23 -11.23
CA HIS A 37 -6.80 14.81 -10.91
C HIS A 37 -8.07 13.95 -11.09
N ARG A 38 -9.24 14.51 -10.79
CA ARG A 38 -10.51 13.77 -10.87
C ARG A 38 -10.89 13.48 -12.32
N GLU A 39 -10.88 14.49 -13.16
CA GLU A 39 -11.18 14.35 -14.59
C GLU A 39 -10.18 13.43 -15.28
N MET A 40 -8.93 13.50 -14.85
CA MET A 40 -7.88 12.63 -15.39
C MET A 40 -8.06 11.17 -14.92
N GLU A 41 -8.43 10.93 -13.67
CA GLU A 41 -8.70 9.60 -13.15
C GLU A 41 -9.92 8.98 -13.87
N ASP A 42 -11.00 9.73 -14.01
CA ASP A 42 -12.21 9.32 -14.75
C ASP A 42 -11.87 8.96 -16.20
N PHE A 43 -11.12 9.82 -16.89
CA PHE A 43 -10.67 9.56 -18.27
C PHE A 43 -9.80 8.27 -18.36
N LEU A 44 -8.84 8.08 -17.44
CA LEU A 44 -7.98 6.91 -17.43
C LEU A 44 -8.77 5.64 -17.15
N HIS A 45 -9.71 5.68 -16.20
CA HIS A 45 -10.59 4.58 -15.86
C HIS A 45 -11.44 4.17 -17.07
N ASP A 46 -12.15 5.11 -17.68
CA ASP A 46 -12.99 4.86 -18.85
C ASP A 46 -12.17 4.32 -20.03
N ARG A 47 -10.98 4.88 -20.23
CA ARG A 47 -10.08 4.42 -21.31
C ARG A 47 -9.60 2.98 -21.10
N VAL A 48 -9.20 2.62 -19.88
CA VAL A 48 -8.76 1.26 -19.55
C VAL A 48 -9.93 0.29 -19.62
N ARG A 49 -11.08 0.66 -19.07
CA ARG A 49 -12.32 -0.14 -19.14
C ARG A 49 -12.70 -0.43 -20.57
N SER A 50 -12.72 0.57 -21.45
CA SER A 50 -13.04 0.41 -22.88
C SER A 50 -11.98 -0.39 -23.62
N MET A 51 -10.68 -0.16 -23.34
CA MET A 51 -9.57 -0.84 -24.02
C MET A 51 -9.58 -2.34 -23.79
N PHE A 52 -9.97 -2.78 -22.60
CA PHE A 52 -9.94 -4.19 -22.21
C PHE A 52 -11.33 -4.83 -22.11
N ASN A 53 -12.40 -4.08 -22.43
CA ASN A 53 -13.79 -4.53 -22.31
C ASN A 53 -14.09 -5.09 -20.90
N LEU A 54 -13.73 -4.32 -19.85
CA LEU A 54 -13.82 -4.79 -18.47
C LEU A 54 -15.26 -4.71 -17.95
N GLU A 55 -15.71 -5.83 -17.35
CA GLU A 55 -16.93 -5.87 -16.54
C GLU A 55 -16.56 -5.77 -15.05
N GLU A 56 -16.72 -4.60 -14.46
CA GLU A 56 -16.35 -4.32 -13.07
C GLU A 56 -17.48 -4.69 -12.12
N LYS A 57 -17.68 -5.98 -11.90
CA LYS A 57 -18.69 -6.51 -10.96
C LYS A 57 -18.22 -6.46 -9.51
N ILE A 58 -16.92 -6.59 -9.27
CA ILE A 58 -16.32 -6.64 -7.93
C ILE A 58 -15.35 -5.48 -7.77
N LEU A 59 -15.54 -4.71 -6.73
CA LEU A 59 -14.73 -3.57 -6.33
C LEU A 59 -14.04 -3.88 -5.00
N LEU A 60 -12.73 -3.73 -4.95
CA LEU A 60 -11.91 -3.99 -3.78
C LEU A 60 -11.51 -2.65 -3.16
N LEU A 61 -12.00 -2.37 -1.95
CA LEU A 61 -11.69 -1.17 -1.21
C LEU A 61 -10.69 -1.47 -0.09
N ASP A 62 -9.60 -0.73 -0.08
CA ASP A 62 -8.67 -0.68 1.05
C ASP A 62 -8.09 0.73 1.20
N ILE A 63 -7.54 1.00 2.38
CA ILE A 63 -6.79 2.23 2.63
C ILE A 63 -5.41 1.93 3.17
N SER A 64 -4.51 2.84 2.87
CA SER A 64 -3.16 2.78 3.36
C SER A 64 -2.67 4.14 3.80
N ASN A 65 -1.71 4.16 4.71
CA ASN A 65 -1.11 5.41 5.16
C ASN A 65 0.30 5.61 4.58
N THR A 66 0.66 6.87 4.48
CA THR A 66 1.99 7.32 4.08
C THR A 66 2.51 8.27 5.15
N TYR A 67 3.70 8.01 5.68
CA TYR A 67 4.30 8.87 6.71
C TYR A 67 5.10 10.01 6.10
N MET A 68 5.13 11.10 6.88
CA MET A 68 5.80 12.35 6.50
C MET A 68 7.10 12.52 7.24
N GLU A 69 8.11 13.04 6.56
CA GLU A 69 9.33 13.48 7.20
C GLU A 69 9.26 14.98 7.54
N GLY A 70 9.51 15.31 8.80
CA GLY A 70 9.46 16.68 9.33
C GLY A 70 8.20 16.98 10.17
N ARG A 71 8.15 18.20 10.72
CA ARG A 71 7.11 18.58 11.69
C ARG A 71 5.73 18.80 11.08
N MET A 72 5.63 19.09 9.80
CA MET A 72 4.37 19.37 9.09
C MET A 72 3.44 20.34 9.85
N GLU A 73 4.06 21.44 10.36
CA GLU A 73 3.33 22.49 11.07
C GLU A 73 2.41 23.24 10.10
N GLY A 74 1.15 23.45 10.49
CA GLY A 74 0.15 24.15 9.68
C GLY A 74 -0.52 23.31 8.56
N SER A 75 -0.19 22.02 8.41
CA SER A 75 -0.91 21.11 7.53
C SER A 75 -2.21 20.64 8.19
N GLY A 76 -3.34 20.81 7.51
CA GLY A 76 -4.62 20.20 7.89
C GLY A 76 -4.73 18.73 7.49
N LEU A 77 -3.93 18.30 6.51
CA LEU A 77 -3.93 16.94 5.97
C LEU A 77 -3.05 15.98 6.79
N CYS A 78 -1.86 16.47 7.21
CA CYS A 78 -0.88 15.64 7.92
C CYS A 78 -1.17 15.65 9.43
N LEU A 79 -1.78 14.57 9.92
CA LEU A 79 -2.14 14.42 11.33
C LEU A 79 -1.54 13.14 11.90
N HIS A 80 -1.41 13.07 13.22
CA HIS A 80 -1.10 11.82 13.90
C HIS A 80 -2.31 10.90 13.84
N GLY A 81 -2.09 9.67 13.45
CA GLY A 81 -3.14 8.66 13.29
C GLY A 81 -2.59 7.25 13.52
N HIS A 82 -3.40 6.25 13.23
CA HIS A 82 -2.99 4.86 13.36
C HIS A 82 -2.04 4.47 12.20
N SER A 83 -0.73 4.46 12.49
CA SER A 83 0.28 4.05 11.51
C SER A 83 0.34 2.53 11.39
N LYS A 84 0.05 1.99 10.20
CA LYS A 84 0.23 0.56 9.87
C LYS A 84 1.71 0.13 10.00
N GLU A 85 2.65 1.06 9.90
CA GLU A 85 4.10 0.85 10.07
C GLU A 85 4.59 1.05 11.52
N LYS A 86 3.68 1.31 12.47
CA LYS A 86 4.01 1.58 13.89
C LYS A 86 4.96 2.78 14.09
N ARG A 87 4.84 3.79 13.21
CA ARG A 87 5.57 5.06 13.27
C ARG A 87 4.74 6.11 13.98
N ASP A 88 4.67 5.99 15.31
CA ASP A 88 3.92 6.95 16.17
C ASP A 88 4.62 8.33 16.29
N ASP A 89 5.88 8.38 15.87
CA ASP A 89 6.73 9.58 15.85
C ASP A 89 6.43 10.52 14.66
N CYS A 90 5.77 10.03 13.62
CA CYS A 90 5.51 10.77 12.41
C CYS A 90 4.02 11.08 12.20
N LYS A 91 3.75 12.23 11.58
CA LYS A 91 2.41 12.48 11.00
C LYS A 91 2.23 11.66 9.73
N ILE A 92 1.01 11.31 9.44
CA ILE A 92 0.64 10.49 8.29
C ILE A 92 -0.45 11.17 7.45
N VAL A 93 -0.63 10.67 6.24
CA VAL A 93 -1.76 10.94 5.35
C VAL A 93 -2.33 9.60 4.90
N VAL A 94 -3.62 9.53 4.72
CA VAL A 94 -4.34 8.32 4.30
C VAL A 94 -4.67 8.38 2.82
N LEU A 95 -4.38 7.31 2.10
CA LEU A 95 -4.76 7.09 0.70
C LEU A 95 -5.75 5.92 0.64
N ALA A 96 -6.98 6.18 0.21
CA ALA A 96 -7.94 5.15 -0.14
C ALA A 96 -7.82 4.80 -1.62
N ALA A 97 -7.94 3.52 -1.95
CA ALA A 97 -7.96 3.03 -3.32
C ALA A 97 -9.09 2.02 -3.50
N VAL A 98 -9.80 2.15 -4.62
CA VAL A 98 -10.69 1.14 -5.14
C VAL A 98 -10.05 0.58 -6.40
N VAL A 99 -9.92 -0.73 -6.45
CA VAL A 99 -9.43 -1.44 -7.63
C VAL A 99 -10.42 -2.53 -8.03
N ASN A 100 -10.35 -2.96 -9.28
CA ASN A 100 -11.07 -4.15 -9.72
C ASN A 100 -10.29 -5.44 -9.36
N THR A 101 -10.81 -6.59 -9.74
CA THR A 101 -10.20 -7.91 -9.46
C THR A 101 -8.83 -8.13 -10.09
N ASP A 102 -8.47 -7.35 -11.09
CA ASP A 102 -7.20 -7.40 -11.79
C ASP A 102 -6.17 -6.38 -11.29
N GLY A 103 -6.51 -5.60 -10.25
CA GLY A 103 -5.65 -4.58 -9.68
C GLY A 103 -5.61 -3.27 -10.47
N LEU A 104 -6.53 -3.09 -11.44
CA LEU A 104 -6.66 -1.83 -12.15
C LEU A 104 -7.44 -0.85 -11.28
N LEU A 105 -6.94 0.38 -11.20
CA LEU A 105 -7.58 1.43 -10.41
C LEU A 105 -8.97 1.79 -10.96
N VAL A 106 -9.89 2.06 -10.04
CA VAL A 106 -11.21 2.60 -10.32
C VAL A 106 -11.34 3.99 -9.70
N ARG A 107 -10.88 4.13 -8.45
CA ARG A 107 -11.00 5.39 -7.71
C ARG A 107 -9.91 5.52 -6.64
N THR A 108 -9.43 6.75 -6.42
CA THR A 108 -8.56 7.07 -5.30
C THR A 108 -9.03 8.30 -4.54
N MET A 109 -8.78 8.34 -3.23
CA MET A 109 -9.06 9.49 -2.39
C MET A 109 -7.96 9.69 -1.35
N ILE A 110 -7.68 10.95 -1.02
CA ILE A 110 -6.67 11.34 -0.04
C ILE A 110 -7.35 11.98 1.15
N TYR A 111 -7.09 11.46 2.34
CA TYR A 111 -7.70 11.89 3.61
C TYR A 111 -6.66 12.33 4.63
N GLU A 112 -7.12 13.03 5.64
CA GLU A 112 -6.34 13.39 6.82
C GLU A 112 -5.81 12.15 7.53
N GLY A 113 -4.62 12.28 8.14
CA GLY A 113 -3.92 11.16 8.76
C GLY A 113 -4.64 10.45 9.91
N ASN A 114 -5.60 11.11 10.55
CA ASN A 114 -6.43 10.55 11.62
C ASN A 114 -7.78 10.00 11.15
N ARG A 115 -8.02 9.96 9.83
CA ARG A 115 -9.25 9.43 9.26
C ARG A 115 -9.37 7.94 9.57
N GLN A 116 -10.54 7.51 10.06
CA GLN A 116 -10.83 6.11 10.34
C GLN A 116 -11.38 5.43 9.08
N ASP A 117 -10.96 4.18 8.84
CA ASP A 117 -11.36 3.39 7.67
C ASP A 117 -12.88 3.34 7.52
N VAL A 118 -13.59 3.08 8.61
CA VAL A 118 -15.05 2.98 8.66
C VAL A 118 -15.78 4.23 8.14
N THR A 119 -15.18 5.42 8.28
CA THR A 119 -15.82 6.68 7.89
C THR A 119 -15.63 7.01 6.39
N THR A 120 -14.83 6.24 5.67
CA THR A 120 -14.49 6.52 4.26
C THR A 120 -15.41 5.81 3.26
N VAL A 121 -16.09 4.71 3.67
CA VAL A 121 -16.86 3.84 2.78
C VAL A 121 -17.91 4.62 1.98
N LYS A 122 -18.76 5.38 2.66
CA LYS A 122 -19.87 6.14 2.02
C LYS A 122 -19.34 7.17 1.02
N GLU A 123 -18.24 7.82 1.36
CA GLU A 123 -17.64 8.85 0.52
C GLU A 123 -16.98 8.25 -0.72
N VAL A 124 -16.15 7.22 -0.54
CA VAL A 124 -15.43 6.57 -1.64
C VAL A 124 -16.41 5.83 -2.57
N VAL A 125 -17.24 4.95 -2.01
CA VAL A 125 -18.18 4.15 -2.81
C VAL A 125 -19.30 5.00 -3.38
N GLY A 126 -19.72 6.06 -2.69
CA GLY A 126 -20.73 7.01 -3.17
C GLY A 126 -20.35 7.70 -4.49
N THR A 127 -19.07 7.95 -4.73
CA THR A 127 -18.60 8.49 -6.02
C THR A 127 -18.79 7.52 -7.17
N LEU A 128 -18.91 6.21 -6.89
CA LEU A 128 -19.09 5.16 -7.89
C LEU A 128 -20.57 4.82 -8.12
N ALA A 129 -21.47 5.27 -7.24
CA ALA A 129 -22.90 4.98 -7.34
C ALA A 129 -23.55 5.62 -8.57
N ALA A 130 -23.10 6.81 -8.98
CA ALA A 130 -23.59 7.49 -10.17
C ALA A 130 -23.25 6.76 -11.48
N GLU A 131 -22.24 5.91 -11.48
CA GLU A 131 -21.77 5.14 -12.63
C GLU A 131 -22.46 3.77 -12.75
N THR A 132 -23.29 3.39 -11.77
CA THR A 132 -23.98 2.09 -11.69
C THR A 132 -25.39 2.15 -12.29
N SER A 133 -25.55 2.64 -13.51
CA SER A 133 -26.84 2.66 -14.20
C SER A 133 -27.29 1.28 -14.79
N GLY A 134 -26.63 0.19 -14.42
CA GLY A 134 -26.93 -1.17 -14.88
C GLY A 134 -27.77 -1.97 -13.88
N GLU A 135 -28.51 -2.98 -14.37
CA GLU A 135 -29.36 -3.88 -13.57
C GLU A 135 -28.57 -4.76 -12.58
N ALA A 136 -27.25 -4.96 -12.78
CA ALA A 136 -26.41 -5.80 -11.93
C ALA A 136 -25.77 -4.97 -10.80
N ARG A 137 -26.02 -5.36 -9.55
CA ARG A 137 -25.37 -4.78 -8.37
C ARG A 137 -23.87 -5.04 -8.41
N LYS A 138 -23.07 -4.01 -8.10
CA LYS A 138 -21.64 -4.19 -7.87
C LYS A 138 -21.38 -4.70 -6.45
N ILE A 139 -20.38 -5.56 -6.31
CA ILE A 139 -19.98 -6.16 -5.04
C ILE A 139 -18.81 -5.36 -4.49
N VAL A 140 -18.94 -4.80 -3.30
CA VAL A 140 -17.84 -4.13 -2.58
C VAL A 140 -17.21 -5.12 -1.60
N VAL A 141 -15.93 -5.42 -1.80
CA VAL A 141 -15.14 -6.26 -0.90
C VAL A 141 -14.23 -5.37 -0.08
N MET A 142 -14.25 -5.53 1.23
CA MET A 142 -13.53 -4.68 2.16
C MET A 142 -13.07 -5.44 3.41
N ASP A 143 -12.00 -4.95 4.05
CA ASP A 143 -11.47 -5.53 5.29
C ASP A 143 -12.31 -5.15 6.53
N ALA A 144 -12.01 -5.79 7.65
CA ALA A 144 -12.70 -5.60 8.94
C ALA A 144 -12.71 -4.14 9.44
N GLY A 145 -11.71 -3.34 9.09
CA GLY A 145 -11.62 -1.92 9.46
C GLY A 145 -12.73 -1.04 8.90
N PHE A 146 -13.38 -1.47 7.82
CA PHE A 146 -14.47 -0.75 7.18
C PHE A 146 -15.86 -1.15 7.68
N TYR A 147 -15.93 -2.24 8.45
CA TYR A 147 -17.20 -2.74 8.93
C TYR A 147 -17.86 -1.81 9.94
N SER A 148 -19.11 -1.47 9.68
CA SER A 148 -20.11 -1.03 10.66
C SER A 148 -21.50 -1.43 10.16
N ALA A 149 -22.46 -1.60 11.08
CA ALA A 149 -23.85 -1.86 10.71
C ALA A 149 -24.42 -0.75 9.82
N GLU A 150 -24.01 0.50 10.06
CA GLU A 150 -24.40 1.65 9.26
C GLU A 150 -23.85 1.60 7.83
N ASN A 151 -22.58 1.19 7.65
CA ASN A 151 -21.99 1.06 6.32
C ASN A 151 -22.62 -0.07 5.50
N THR A 152 -22.84 -1.24 6.11
CA THR A 152 -23.47 -2.36 5.41
C THR A 152 -24.91 -2.05 5.02
N LYS A 153 -25.67 -1.37 5.90
CA LYS A 153 -27.01 -0.88 5.59
C LYS A 153 -26.99 0.13 4.43
N TRP A 154 -26.08 1.12 4.48
CA TRP A 154 -25.94 2.12 3.45
C TRP A 154 -25.58 1.50 2.07
N LEU A 155 -24.68 0.54 2.03
CA LEU A 155 -24.33 -0.19 0.80
C LEU A 155 -25.56 -0.87 0.20
N ALA A 156 -26.33 -1.58 1.00
CA ALA A 156 -27.56 -2.27 0.57
C ALA A 156 -28.62 -1.27 0.02
N GLU A 157 -28.82 -0.15 0.70
CA GLU A 157 -29.73 0.92 0.31
C GLU A 157 -29.32 1.63 -1.00
N ASN A 158 -28.00 1.67 -1.30
CA ASN A 158 -27.44 2.26 -2.51
C ASN A 158 -27.15 1.23 -3.61
N HIS A 159 -27.81 0.07 -3.57
CA HIS A 159 -27.73 -1.00 -4.58
C HIS A 159 -26.34 -1.60 -4.76
N PHE A 160 -25.53 -1.64 -3.69
CA PHE A 160 -24.30 -2.44 -3.65
C PHE A 160 -24.52 -3.70 -2.85
N ASP A 161 -23.93 -4.79 -3.32
CA ASP A 161 -23.67 -5.96 -2.49
C ASP A 161 -22.31 -5.82 -1.82
N TYR A 162 -22.11 -6.58 -0.74
CA TYR A 162 -20.85 -6.48 0.00
C TYR A 162 -20.37 -7.82 0.53
N ILE A 163 -19.06 -7.91 0.72
CA ILE A 163 -18.38 -8.93 1.52
C ILE A 163 -17.38 -8.23 2.42
N THR A 164 -17.44 -8.47 3.71
CA THR A 164 -16.51 -7.89 4.68
C THR A 164 -16.20 -8.86 5.82
N VAL A 165 -15.06 -8.72 6.48
CA VAL A 165 -14.74 -9.48 7.69
C VAL A 165 -15.45 -8.86 8.88
N LEU A 166 -16.14 -9.68 9.65
CA LEU A 166 -16.78 -9.25 10.90
C LEU A 166 -15.79 -9.33 12.06
N PRO A 167 -15.42 -8.22 12.72
CA PRO A 167 -14.55 -8.23 13.89
C PRO A 167 -15.11 -9.15 14.99
N SER A 168 -14.30 -10.09 15.47
CA SER A 168 -14.70 -11.08 16.51
C SER A 168 -16.00 -11.84 16.21
N GLY A 169 -16.38 -11.94 14.96
CA GLY A 169 -17.68 -12.46 14.51
C GLY A 169 -17.85 -13.95 14.73
N TYR A 170 -16.77 -14.72 14.84
CA TYR A 170 -16.87 -16.16 15.01
C TYR A 170 -17.62 -16.57 16.30
N ALA A 171 -17.51 -15.78 17.36
CA ALA A 171 -18.20 -16.01 18.63
C ALA A 171 -19.74 -15.78 18.54
N LYS A 172 -20.20 -15.09 17.50
CA LYS A 172 -21.61 -14.80 17.22
C LYS A 172 -22.18 -15.63 16.08
N PHE A 173 -21.34 -16.45 15.45
CA PHE A 173 -21.70 -17.25 14.29
C PHE A 173 -22.55 -18.45 14.70
N THR A 174 -23.64 -18.67 13.98
CA THR A 174 -24.50 -19.85 14.10
C THR A 174 -24.53 -20.55 12.74
N ALA A 175 -24.10 -21.80 12.69
CA ALA A 175 -24.07 -22.59 11.47
C ALA A 175 -25.45 -22.92 10.94
N ASP A 176 -25.64 -22.94 9.64
CA ASP A 176 -26.84 -23.42 8.95
C ASP A 176 -26.77 -24.96 8.73
N GLY A 177 -26.51 -25.73 9.81
CA GLY A 177 -26.33 -27.19 9.78
C GLY A 177 -24.87 -27.62 9.92
N ASP A 178 -24.63 -28.92 9.75
CA ASP A 178 -23.32 -29.55 10.01
C ASP A 178 -22.40 -29.62 8.79
N LYS A 179 -22.82 -29.08 7.64
CA LYS A 179 -22.03 -29.12 6.41
C LYS A 179 -20.80 -28.23 6.52
N VAL A 180 -19.62 -28.82 6.45
CA VAL A 180 -18.33 -28.13 6.34
C VAL A 180 -17.69 -28.50 5.03
N VAL A 181 -17.39 -27.51 4.21
CA VAL A 181 -16.73 -27.70 2.91
C VAL A 181 -15.22 -27.50 3.09
N ARG A 182 -14.44 -28.46 2.66
CA ARG A 182 -12.97 -28.35 2.59
C ARG A 182 -12.57 -27.87 1.22
N HIS A 183 -11.68 -26.89 1.19
CA HIS A 183 -11.13 -26.32 -0.03
C HIS A 183 -9.62 -26.11 0.13
N GLU A 184 -8.89 -26.26 -0.96
CA GLU A 184 -7.45 -25.98 -1.01
C GLU A 184 -7.23 -24.64 -1.70
N ASP A 185 -6.50 -23.73 -1.06
CA ASP A 185 -6.18 -22.44 -1.65
C ASP A 185 -5.06 -22.55 -2.73
N CYS A 186 -4.74 -21.45 -3.40
CA CYS A 186 -3.70 -21.39 -4.43
C CYS A 186 -2.27 -21.67 -3.91
N ARG A 187 -2.09 -21.85 -2.59
CA ARG A 187 -0.83 -22.22 -1.93
C ARG A 187 -0.86 -23.65 -1.39
N HIS A 188 -1.83 -24.45 -1.83
CA HIS A 188 -2.05 -25.83 -1.36
C HIS A 188 -2.31 -25.93 0.15
N GLN A 189 -2.98 -24.91 0.73
CA GLN A 189 -3.33 -24.89 2.15
C GLN A 189 -4.82 -25.18 2.34
N GLU A 190 -5.14 -26.15 3.19
CA GLU A 190 -6.52 -26.50 3.51
C GLU A 190 -7.22 -25.39 4.27
N ILE A 191 -8.43 -25.08 3.84
CA ILE A 191 -9.37 -24.21 4.53
C ILE A 191 -10.70 -24.93 4.70
N ARG A 192 -11.38 -24.68 5.82
CA ARG A 192 -12.71 -25.20 6.12
C ARG A 192 -13.70 -24.05 6.09
N LEU A 193 -14.79 -24.25 5.35
CA LEU A 193 -15.81 -23.25 5.07
C LEU A 193 -17.17 -23.77 5.57
N GLN A 194 -17.91 -22.94 6.28
CA GLN A 194 -19.22 -23.28 6.77
C GLN A 194 -20.17 -22.09 6.63
N MET A 195 -21.26 -22.28 5.92
CA MET A 195 -22.32 -21.27 5.85
C MET A 195 -23.09 -21.18 7.16
N GLY A 196 -23.60 -20.00 7.45
CA GLY A 196 -24.39 -19.73 8.63
C GLY A 196 -24.87 -18.29 8.70
N LYS A 197 -25.22 -17.88 9.89
CA LYS A 197 -25.78 -16.57 10.18
C LYS A 197 -25.11 -15.93 11.38
N VAL A 198 -25.16 -14.60 11.40
CA VAL A 198 -24.76 -13.79 12.55
C VAL A 198 -25.90 -12.84 12.88
N ASP A 199 -26.27 -12.76 14.16
CA ASP A 199 -27.21 -11.76 14.66
C ASP A 199 -26.50 -10.43 14.88
N ILE A 200 -26.99 -9.38 14.23
CA ILE A 200 -26.53 -8.01 14.40
C ILE A 200 -27.76 -7.16 14.71
N GLU A 201 -27.85 -6.67 15.94
CA GLU A 201 -28.95 -5.81 16.40
C GLU A 201 -30.35 -6.43 16.18
N GLY A 202 -30.45 -7.75 16.32
CA GLY A 202 -31.72 -8.50 16.17
C GLY A 202 -32.05 -8.86 14.71
N VAL A 203 -31.14 -8.58 13.76
CA VAL A 203 -31.29 -8.95 12.34
C VAL A 203 -30.32 -10.07 12.01
N GLN A 204 -30.83 -11.13 11.40
CA GLN A 204 -30.02 -12.25 10.93
C GLN A 204 -29.36 -11.93 9.59
N HIS A 205 -28.04 -11.93 9.58
CA HIS A 205 -27.25 -11.69 8.38
C HIS A 205 -26.55 -12.97 7.92
N LYS A 206 -26.52 -13.20 6.62
CA LYS A 206 -25.81 -14.31 6.01
C LYS A 206 -24.31 -14.16 6.25
N ALA A 207 -23.66 -15.26 6.63
CA ALA A 207 -22.26 -15.26 6.97
C ALA A 207 -21.58 -16.57 6.58
N LEU A 208 -20.27 -16.50 6.35
CA LEU A 208 -19.39 -17.64 6.08
C LEU A 208 -18.31 -17.70 7.15
N LEU A 209 -18.29 -18.77 7.96
CA LEU A 209 -17.15 -19.06 8.83
C LEU A 209 -16.04 -19.67 7.99
N VAL A 210 -14.86 -19.07 8.08
CA VAL A 210 -13.62 -19.56 7.48
C VAL A 210 -12.67 -19.99 8.58
N ASP A 211 -12.14 -21.19 8.49
CA ASP A 211 -11.14 -21.76 9.40
C ASP A 211 -9.94 -22.21 8.57
N SER A 212 -8.79 -21.54 8.76
CA SER A 212 -7.56 -21.70 7.97
C SER A 212 -6.39 -22.09 8.85
N ASP A 213 -5.83 -23.28 8.61
CA ASP A 213 -4.69 -23.80 9.37
C ASP A 213 -3.44 -22.90 9.21
N ALA A 214 -3.20 -22.36 8.03
CA ALA A 214 -2.10 -21.45 7.81
C ALA A 214 -2.22 -20.14 8.58
N LYS A 215 -3.43 -19.60 8.65
CA LYS A 215 -3.71 -18.40 9.45
C LYS A 215 -3.58 -18.74 10.95
N ALA A 216 -4.05 -19.89 11.38
CA ALA A 216 -3.91 -20.36 12.77
C ALA A 216 -2.45 -20.43 13.19
N LEU A 217 -1.59 -21.06 12.41
CA LEU A 217 -0.14 -21.16 12.67
C LEU A 217 0.53 -19.78 12.74
N LYS A 218 0.17 -18.87 11.83
CA LYS A 218 0.69 -17.51 11.84
C LYS A 218 0.26 -16.74 13.10
N GLU A 219 -1.01 -16.81 13.45
CA GLU A 219 -1.57 -16.14 14.64
C GLU A 219 -0.98 -16.71 15.91
N GLN A 220 -0.81 -18.04 16.03
CA GLN A 220 -0.14 -18.69 17.12
C GLN A 220 1.31 -18.22 17.28
N SER A 221 2.08 -18.22 16.19
CA SER A 221 3.48 -17.74 16.22
C SER A 221 3.58 -16.27 16.66
N MET A 222 2.71 -15.41 16.15
CA MET A 222 2.65 -14.00 16.55
C MET A 222 2.26 -13.83 18.01
N HIS A 223 1.33 -14.64 18.49
CA HIS A 223 0.87 -14.66 19.88
C HIS A 223 1.98 -15.09 20.82
N GLU A 224 2.65 -16.20 20.54
CA GLU A 224 3.78 -16.71 21.34
C GLU A 224 4.95 -15.71 21.38
N GLN A 225 5.24 -15.07 20.26
CA GLN A 225 6.28 -14.04 20.20
C GLN A 225 5.91 -12.81 21.05
N ALA A 226 4.63 -12.38 21.00
CA ALA A 226 4.14 -11.27 21.81
C ALA A 226 4.12 -11.63 23.31
N ALA A 227 3.73 -12.84 23.66
CA ALA A 227 3.77 -13.36 25.04
C ALA A 227 5.20 -13.37 25.60
N ARG A 228 6.16 -13.89 24.83
CA ARG A 228 7.60 -13.89 25.21
C ARG A 228 8.11 -12.47 25.49
N ARG A 229 7.82 -11.51 24.60
CA ARG A 229 8.24 -10.11 24.79
C ARG A 229 7.57 -9.45 26.00
N TYR A 230 6.33 -9.81 26.28
CA TYR A 230 5.64 -9.35 27.49
C TYR A 230 6.28 -9.92 28.75
N GLU A 231 6.60 -11.22 28.78
CA GLU A 231 7.31 -11.89 29.89
C GLU A 231 8.71 -11.30 30.13
N GLU A 232 9.48 -11.04 29.08
CA GLU A 232 10.75 -10.31 29.15
C GLU A 232 10.57 -8.92 29.79
N GLY A 233 9.49 -8.24 29.46
CA GLY A 233 9.10 -6.98 30.06
C GLY A 233 8.76 -7.09 31.55
N LEU A 234 8.00 -8.13 31.95
CA LEU A 234 7.67 -8.43 33.35
C LEU A 234 8.94 -8.74 34.17
N GLU A 235 9.83 -9.58 33.62
CA GLU A 235 11.12 -9.86 34.27
C GLU A 235 11.98 -8.60 34.42
N ALA A 236 11.98 -7.70 33.44
CA ALA A 236 12.68 -6.42 33.55
C ALA A 236 12.09 -5.49 34.62
N VAL A 237 10.77 -5.54 34.85
CA VAL A 237 10.10 -4.82 35.97
C VAL A 237 10.54 -5.46 37.30
N LYS A 238 10.47 -6.78 37.43
CA LYS A 238 10.86 -7.56 38.60
C LYS A 238 12.32 -7.32 38.99
N ALA A 239 13.23 -7.39 38.01
CA ALA A 239 14.65 -7.09 38.22
C ALA A 239 14.88 -5.64 38.70
N GLY A 240 14.07 -4.68 38.25
CA GLY A 240 14.11 -3.30 38.75
C GLY A 240 13.72 -3.15 40.20
N ILE A 241 12.84 -3.99 40.74
CA ILE A 241 12.42 -4.03 42.15
C ILE A 241 13.55 -4.58 43.05
N THR A 242 14.22 -5.63 42.61
CA THR A 242 15.27 -6.31 43.41
C THR A 242 16.63 -5.60 43.39
N LYS A 243 16.95 -4.90 42.30
CA LYS A 243 18.24 -4.23 42.08
C LYS A 243 18.47 -3.07 43.08
N LYS A 244 19.69 -2.96 43.64
CA LYS A 244 20.08 -1.80 44.45
C LYS A 244 20.04 -0.53 43.60
N GLY A 245 19.30 0.49 44.04
CA GLY A 245 19.08 1.74 43.28
C GLY A 245 18.06 1.63 42.15
N GLY A 246 17.36 0.49 42.02
CA GLY A 246 16.34 0.29 41.01
C GLY A 246 14.99 0.95 41.34
N THR A 247 14.04 0.87 40.41
CA THR A 247 12.72 1.46 40.54
C THR A 247 11.84 0.63 41.49
N LYS A 248 11.51 1.19 42.65
CA LYS A 248 10.76 0.50 43.70
C LYS A 248 9.51 1.25 44.18
N SER A 249 9.38 2.56 43.92
CA SER A 249 8.17 3.26 44.35
C SER A 249 6.93 2.71 43.63
N ARG A 250 5.82 2.60 44.35
CA ARG A 250 4.55 2.05 43.86
C ARG A 250 4.12 2.69 42.53
N ASP A 251 4.15 4.04 42.49
CA ASP A 251 3.75 4.80 41.30
C ASP A 251 4.65 4.52 40.09
N ALA A 252 5.97 4.47 40.30
CA ALA A 252 6.92 4.24 39.22
C ALA A 252 6.86 2.81 38.67
N VAL A 253 6.64 1.82 39.54
CA VAL A 253 6.46 0.42 39.14
C VAL A 253 5.13 0.25 38.39
N ASN A 254 4.03 0.81 38.91
CA ASN A 254 2.73 0.76 38.23
C ASN A 254 2.75 1.49 36.88
N ASN A 255 3.41 2.65 36.78
CA ASN A 255 3.56 3.34 35.51
C ASN A 255 4.37 2.52 34.48
N ARG A 256 5.41 1.82 34.94
CA ARG A 256 6.21 0.96 34.07
C ARG A 256 5.40 -0.26 33.58
N LEU A 257 4.67 -0.90 34.49
CA LEU A 257 3.76 -1.99 34.14
C LEU A 257 2.64 -1.49 33.20
N GLY A 258 2.02 -0.36 33.51
CA GLY A 258 0.96 0.22 32.68
C GLY A 258 1.38 0.54 31.24
N ARG A 259 2.66 0.94 31.04
CA ARG A 259 3.23 1.10 29.67
C ARG A 259 3.37 -0.23 28.95
N LEU A 260 3.85 -1.26 29.65
CA LEU A 260 3.97 -2.61 29.13
C LEU A 260 2.58 -3.19 28.79
N ASP A 261 1.62 -3.04 29.70
CA ASP A 261 0.24 -3.46 29.53
C ASP A 261 -0.44 -2.77 28.34
N LYS A 262 -0.19 -1.48 28.16
CA LYS A 262 -0.69 -0.72 26.99
C LYS A 262 -0.11 -1.26 25.69
N GLN A 263 1.18 -1.60 25.68
CA GLN A 263 1.87 -2.12 24.50
C GLN A 263 1.38 -3.52 24.11
N TYR A 264 1.03 -4.35 25.09
CA TYR A 264 0.61 -5.75 24.90
C TYR A 264 -0.79 -6.03 25.44
N GLY A 265 -1.75 -5.11 25.24
CA GLY A 265 -3.06 -5.14 25.88
C GLY A 265 -3.86 -6.43 25.72
N ALA A 266 -3.73 -7.09 24.56
CA ALA A 266 -4.38 -8.38 24.33
C ALA A 266 -3.70 -9.52 25.12
N ILE A 267 -2.37 -9.52 25.21
CA ILE A 267 -1.57 -10.51 25.92
C ILE A 267 -1.70 -10.32 27.43
N ARG A 268 -1.78 -9.08 27.92
CA ARG A 268 -1.94 -8.74 29.33
C ARG A 268 -3.08 -9.54 30.01
N LYS A 269 -4.17 -9.78 29.30
CA LYS A 269 -5.34 -10.50 29.83
C LYS A 269 -5.04 -11.95 30.22
N GLU A 270 -3.96 -12.52 29.68
CA GLU A 270 -3.52 -13.89 29.94
C GLU A 270 -2.66 -14.01 31.19
N TYR A 271 -2.33 -12.92 31.85
CA TYR A 271 -1.42 -12.93 33.02
C TYR A 271 -2.09 -12.34 34.24
N ASP A 272 -1.83 -13.00 35.38
CA ASP A 272 -2.04 -12.41 36.71
C ASP A 272 -0.69 -11.89 37.21
N VAL A 273 -0.67 -10.61 37.56
CA VAL A 273 0.53 -9.94 38.08
C VAL A 273 0.19 -9.40 39.47
N THR A 274 0.97 -9.80 40.46
CA THR A 274 0.81 -9.41 41.87
C THR A 274 2.08 -8.74 42.38
N PHE A 275 1.90 -7.75 43.28
CA PHE A 275 2.99 -7.02 43.92
C PHE A 275 2.83 -7.09 45.43
N ASN A 276 3.94 -7.26 46.14
CA ASN A 276 4.02 -7.05 47.56
C ASN A 276 4.64 -5.68 47.82
N TYR A 277 3.99 -4.86 48.64
CA TYR A 277 4.42 -3.53 48.97
C TYR A 277 4.76 -3.43 50.44
N GLU A 278 5.76 -2.65 50.78
CA GLU A 278 6.14 -2.25 52.15
C GLU A 278 6.15 -0.75 52.30
N GLY A 279 5.78 -0.25 53.50
CA GLY A 279 5.67 1.19 53.82
C GLY A 279 4.24 1.69 53.80
N GLU A 280 4.03 2.98 54.03
CA GLU A 280 2.70 3.59 54.05
C GLU A 280 2.62 4.82 53.11
N GLY A 281 1.50 4.97 52.45
CA GLY A 281 1.16 6.08 51.59
C GLY A 281 2.18 6.31 50.45
N LYS A 282 2.69 7.56 50.31
CA LYS A 282 3.66 7.88 49.24
C LYS A 282 5.04 7.23 49.39
N LYS A 283 5.33 6.58 50.51
CA LYS A 283 6.58 5.87 50.74
C LYS A 283 6.50 4.37 50.46
N GLU A 284 5.34 3.88 50.02
CA GLU A 284 5.18 2.49 49.62
C GLU A 284 6.18 2.10 48.52
N LYS A 285 6.86 0.96 48.74
CA LYS A 285 7.83 0.40 47.80
C LYS A 285 7.47 -1.04 47.52
N ALA A 286 7.52 -1.40 46.26
CA ALA A 286 7.40 -2.80 45.83
C ALA A 286 8.67 -3.55 46.29
N VAL A 287 8.49 -4.65 46.99
CA VAL A 287 9.55 -5.53 47.50
C VAL A 287 9.59 -6.86 46.74
N ALA A 288 8.47 -7.30 46.24
CA ALA A 288 8.36 -8.49 45.39
C ALA A 288 7.32 -8.32 44.30
N MET A 289 7.51 -9.06 43.22
CA MET A 289 6.59 -9.17 42.10
C MET A 289 6.52 -10.63 41.66
N GLU A 290 5.31 -11.13 41.51
CA GLU A 290 5.04 -12.45 40.96
C GLU A 290 4.07 -12.33 39.80
N TRP A 291 4.20 -13.21 38.84
CA TRP A 291 3.26 -13.31 37.74
C TRP A 291 3.04 -14.77 37.32
N LYS A 292 1.86 -15.05 36.82
CA LYS A 292 1.45 -16.37 36.33
C LYS A 292 0.61 -16.24 35.08
N ARG A 293 0.88 -17.07 34.08
CA ARG A 293 0.05 -17.18 32.87
C ARG A 293 -1.19 -18.03 33.16
N LYS A 294 -2.34 -17.62 32.61
CA LYS A 294 -3.65 -18.27 32.79
C LYS A 294 -3.89 -19.27 31.67
N ASP A 295 -3.77 -20.53 31.91
CA ASP A 295 -3.91 -21.57 30.90
C ASP A 295 -5.31 -21.55 30.23
N GLY A 296 -6.40 -21.31 31.00
CA GLY A 296 -7.75 -21.23 30.46
C GLY A 296 -7.95 -20.12 29.42
N THR A 297 -7.41 -18.94 29.69
CA THR A 297 -7.51 -17.79 28.75
C THR A 297 -6.69 -18.05 27.48
N VAL A 298 -5.55 -18.71 27.61
CA VAL A 298 -4.72 -19.11 26.46
C VAL A 298 -5.46 -20.11 25.59
N MET A 299 -6.03 -21.16 26.18
CA MET A 299 -6.81 -22.18 25.46
C MET A 299 -8.02 -21.62 24.72
N GLU A 300 -8.77 -20.67 25.32
CA GLU A 300 -9.89 -20.01 24.66
C GLU A 300 -9.43 -19.21 23.42
N ARG A 301 -8.29 -18.55 23.55
CA ARG A 301 -7.73 -17.78 22.46
C ARG A 301 -7.23 -18.67 21.34
N GLU A 302 -6.53 -19.76 21.65
CA GLU A 302 -6.05 -20.74 20.68
C GLU A 302 -7.18 -21.34 19.86
N LYS A 303 -8.36 -21.60 20.47
CA LYS A 303 -9.56 -22.07 19.76
C LYS A 303 -10.07 -21.08 18.71
N SER A 304 -9.73 -19.81 18.81
CA SER A 304 -10.10 -18.75 17.85
C SER A 304 -9.10 -18.55 16.73
N HIS A 305 -7.87 -19.06 16.87
CA HIS A 305 -6.84 -18.90 15.86
C HIS A 305 -7.27 -19.52 14.53
N GLY A 306 -6.98 -18.82 13.45
CA GLY A 306 -7.32 -19.23 12.10
C GLY A 306 -8.75 -18.93 11.67
N LYS A 307 -9.65 -18.63 12.61
CA LYS A 307 -11.07 -18.44 12.35
C LYS A 307 -11.41 -16.98 12.12
N TYR A 308 -12.23 -16.74 11.10
CA TYR A 308 -12.84 -15.44 10.87
C TYR A 308 -14.19 -15.63 10.17
N VAL A 309 -15.05 -14.64 10.28
CA VAL A 309 -16.37 -14.65 9.68
C VAL A 309 -16.47 -13.60 8.61
N LEU A 310 -16.87 -14.01 7.42
CA LEU A 310 -17.25 -13.12 6.33
C LEU A 310 -18.76 -12.85 6.42
N LEU A 311 -19.09 -11.58 6.49
CA LEU A 311 -20.46 -11.10 6.36
C LEU A 311 -20.73 -10.76 4.90
N THR A 312 -21.87 -11.18 4.36
CA THR A 312 -22.21 -10.95 2.96
C THR A 312 -23.69 -10.68 2.75
N SER A 313 -24.00 -9.81 1.78
CA SER A 313 -25.35 -9.60 1.27
C SER A 313 -25.64 -10.42 0.02
N LEU A 314 -24.64 -11.13 -0.52
CA LEU A 314 -24.79 -11.90 -1.77
C LEU A 314 -25.82 -13.02 -1.62
N ASP A 315 -26.63 -13.20 -2.65
CA ASP A 315 -27.47 -14.39 -2.84
C ASP A 315 -26.65 -15.53 -3.49
N GLU A 316 -25.52 -15.84 -2.86
CA GLU A 316 -24.62 -16.92 -3.27
C GLU A 316 -24.56 -17.95 -2.14
N ASN A 317 -24.86 -19.19 -2.43
CA ASN A 317 -24.94 -20.29 -1.45
C ASN A 317 -23.75 -21.27 -1.55
N ASP A 318 -22.85 -21.07 -2.51
CA ASP A 318 -21.61 -21.83 -2.60
C ASP A 318 -20.53 -21.19 -1.71
N GLU A 319 -20.10 -21.93 -0.71
CA GLU A 319 -19.13 -21.51 0.31
C GLU A 319 -17.79 -21.11 -0.34
N VAL A 320 -17.38 -21.86 -1.37
CA VAL A 320 -16.12 -21.64 -2.06
C VAL A 320 -16.17 -20.36 -2.90
N ASN A 321 -17.31 -20.08 -3.54
CA ASN A 321 -17.48 -18.86 -4.34
C ASN A 321 -17.44 -17.60 -3.43
N VAL A 322 -18.16 -17.60 -2.32
CA VAL A 322 -18.13 -16.48 -1.36
C VAL A 322 -16.71 -16.25 -0.85
N TRP A 323 -15.98 -17.33 -0.51
CA TRP A 323 -14.60 -17.22 -0.06
C TRP A 323 -13.69 -16.71 -1.17
N LYS A 324 -13.82 -17.18 -2.41
CA LYS A 324 -13.04 -16.70 -3.55
C LYS A 324 -13.27 -15.23 -3.82
N PHE A 325 -14.51 -14.75 -3.78
CA PHE A 325 -14.82 -13.32 -3.94
C PHE A 325 -14.13 -12.47 -2.87
N TYR A 326 -14.11 -12.92 -1.61
CA TYR A 326 -13.37 -12.23 -0.57
C TYR A 326 -11.85 -12.31 -0.79
N ASN A 327 -11.33 -13.47 -1.16
CA ASN A 327 -9.87 -13.68 -1.24
C ASN A 327 -9.20 -12.83 -2.32
N VAL A 328 -9.97 -12.30 -3.28
CA VAL A 328 -9.49 -11.33 -4.28
C VAL A 328 -9.02 -10.01 -3.63
N ILE A 329 -9.39 -9.72 -2.37
CA ILE A 329 -8.94 -8.51 -1.65
C ILE A 329 -7.40 -8.41 -1.59
N ARG A 330 -6.68 -9.53 -1.69
CA ARG A 330 -5.21 -9.54 -1.79
C ARG A 330 -4.68 -8.73 -2.98
N THR A 331 -5.49 -8.54 -4.02
CA THR A 331 -5.11 -7.72 -5.18
C THR A 331 -4.95 -6.25 -4.81
N VAL A 332 -5.81 -5.71 -3.94
CA VAL A 332 -5.65 -4.33 -3.48
C VAL A 332 -4.48 -4.19 -2.50
N GLU A 333 -4.21 -5.22 -1.69
CA GLU A 333 -2.99 -5.26 -0.85
C GLU A 333 -1.72 -5.19 -1.72
N GLU A 334 -1.68 -5.92 -2.84
CA GLU A 334 -0.58 -5.86 -3.82
C GLU A 334 -0.47 -4.48 -4.46
N THR A 335 -1.58 -3.82 -4.77
CA THR A 335 -1.60 -2.43 -5.26
C THR A 335 -0.86 -1.50 -4.31
N PHE A 336 -1.17 -1.56 -3.02
CA PHE A 336 -0.47 -0.75 -2.03
C PHE A 336 1.00 -1.16 -1.82
N HIS A 337 1.33 -2.44 -2.00
CA HIS A 337 2.73 -2.88 -2.00
C HIS A 337 3.51 -2.21 -3.13
N VAL A 338 2.99 -2.22 -4.35
CA VAL A 338 3.62 -1.55 -5.51
C VAL A 338 3.78 -0.05 -5.25
N LEU A 339 2.74 0.64 -4.79
CA LEU A 339 2.79 2.06 -4.47
C LEU A 339 3.87 2.38 -3.42
N LYS A 340 3.96 1.58 -2.35
CA LYS A 340 4.87 1.84 -1.22
C LYS A 340 6.30 1.43 -1.47
N THR A 341 6.51 0.33 -2.19
CA THR A 341 7.82 -0.32 -2.34
C THR A 341 8.43 -0.05 -3.71
N ASP A 342 7.67 -0.27 -4.79
CA ASP A 342 8.22 -0.15 -6.14
C ASP A 342 8.22 1.29 -6.65
N LEU A 343 7.24 2.10 -6.22
CA LEU A 343 7.08 3.50 -6.62
C LEU A 343 7.53 4.52 -5.55
N ASP A 344 8.09 4.05 -4.43
CA ASP A 344 8.67 4.89 -3.36
C ASP A 344 7.77 6.07 -2.94
N ILE A 345 6.45 5.83 -2.78
CA ILE A 345 5.50 6.89 -2.41
C ILE A 345 5.86 7.54 -1.06
N ARG A 346 6.71 6.90 -0.28
CA ARG A 346 7.14 7.33 1.06
C ARG A 346 8.65 7.19 1.24
N PRO A 347 9.28 8.02 2.12
CA PRO A 347 8.66 9.10 2.90
C PRO A 347 8.34 10.33 2.03
N VAL A 348 7.35 11.13 2.46
CA VAL A 348 6.99 12.39 1.79
C VAL A 348 7.65 13.57 2.49
N TYR A 349 8.31 14.43 1.71
CA TYR A 349 9.05 15.60 2.21
C TYR A 349 8.37 16.95 1.93
N HIS A 350 7.22 16.94 1.25
CA HIS A 350 6.45 18.14 0.96
C HIS A 350 5.81 18.72 2.23
N LYS A 351 5.86 20.06 2.36
CA LYS A 351 5.35 20.75 3.55
C LYS A 351 3.94 21.30 3.40
N SER A 352 3.47 21.52 2.18
CA SER A 352 2.13 22.04 1.90
C SER A 352 1.17 20.92 1.50
N ASP A 353 -0.10 21.02 1.88
CA ASP A 353 -1.14 20.05 1.54
C ASP A 353 -1.27 19.85 0.03
N GLY A 354 -1.21 20.94 -0.76
CA GLY A 354 -1.21 20.86 -2.22
C GLY A 354 -0.01 20.08 -2.78
N GLY A 355 1.19 20.30 -2.24
CA GLY A 355 2.39 19.56 -2.62
C GLY A 355 2.32 18.08 -2.25
N ILE A 356 1.74 17.76 -1.09
CA ILE A 356 1.54 16.37 -0.63
C ILE A 356 0.55 15.65 -1.54
N LYS A 357 -0.61 16.28 -1.79
CA LYS A 357 -1.63 15.74 -2.69
C LYS A 357 -1.08 15.52 -4.11
N ALA A 358 -0.32 16.48 -4.63
CA ALA A 358 0.34 16.37 -5.93
C ALA A 358 1.34 15.21 -5.98
N HIS A 359 2.14 15.00 -4.91
CA HIS A 359 3.07 13.88 -4.81
C HIS A 359 2.35 12.52 -4.83
N LEU A 360 1.30 12.37 -4.03
CA LEU A 360 0.51 11.15 -3.99
C LEU A 360 -0.17 10.88 -5.33
N ASN A 361 -0.71 11.92 -5.98
CA ASN A 361 -1.32 11.80 -7.30
C ASN A 361 -0.31 11.34 -8.37
N LEU A 362 0.93 11.83 -8.34
CA LEU A 362 1.97 11.35 -9.26
C LEU A 362 2.26 9.86 -9.08
N ALA A 363 2.28 9.38 -7.84
CA ALA A 363 2.44 7.95 -7.57
C ALA A 363 1.23 7.13 -8.07
N VAL A 364 0.01 7.64 -7.91
CA VAL A 364 -1.21 7.04 -8.48
C VAL A 364 -1.13 6.98 -10.00
N LEU A 365 -0.70 8.06 -10.67
CA LEU A 365 -0.51 8.07 -12.12
C LEU A 365 0.58 7.09 -12.59
N ALA A 366 1.68 6.98 -11.85
CA ALA A 366 2.70 5.97 -12.12
C ALA A 366 2.12 4.56 -11.96
N TYR A 367 1.28 4.33 -10.95
CA TYR A 367 0.60 3.05 -10.76
C TYR A 367 -0.33 2.68 -11.92
N TRP A 368 -1.02 3.65 -12.55
CA TRP A 368 -1.79 3.40 -13.78
C TRP A 368 -0.91 2.76 -14.87
N ILE A 369 0.30 3.28 -15.07
CA ILE A 369 1.24 2.71 -16.05
C ILE A 369 1.64 1.29 -15.65
N VAL A 370 1.99 1.08 -14.38
CA VAL A 370 2.41 -0.21 -13.84
C VAL A 370 1.29 -1.26 -13.99
N SER A 371 0.09 -0.93 -13.51
CA SER A 371 -1.05 -1.86 -13.49
C SER A 371 -1.49 -2.25 -14.91
N VAL A 372 -1.58 -1.29 -15.83
CA VAL A 372 -1.93 -1.56 -17.24
C VAL A 372 -0.85 -2.40 -17.92
N THR A 373 0.43 -2.12 -17.66
CA THR A 373 1.53 -2.92 -18.21
C THR A 373 1.48 -4.37 -17.70
N LYS A 374 1.33 -4.55 -16.40
CA LYS A 374 1.18 -5.88 -15.78
C LYS A 374 -0.04 -6.63 -16.35
N TYR A 375 -1.16 -5.95 -16.47
CA TYR A 375 -2.39 -6.54 -16.99
C TYR A 375 -2.24 -6.99 -18.45
N ARG A 376 -1.64 -6.16 -19.32
CA ARG A 376 -1.34 -6.54 -20.71
C ARG A 376 -0.44 -7.78 -20.80
N LEU A 377 0.60 -7.84 -19.97
CA LEU A 377 1.48 -9.02 -19.93
C LEU A 377 0.75 -10.26 -19.40
N LYS A 378 -0.10 -10.12 -18.38
CA LYS A 378 -0.96 -11.20 -17.85
C LYS A 378 -1.88 -11.77 -18.95
N LEU A 379 -2.53 -10.91 -19.74
CA LEU A 379 -3.39 -11.34 -20.86
C LEU A 379 -2.63 -12.10 -21.96
N LYS A 380 -1.32 -11.89 -22.07
CA LYS A 380 -0.44 -12.62 -23.01
C LYS A 380 0.30 -13.80 -22.34
N GLU A 381 -0.17 -14.23 -21.17
CA GLU A 381 0.37 -15.37 -20.40
C GLU A 381 1.86 -15.26 -20.09
N TYR A 382 2.37 -14.03 -19.93
CA TYR A 382 3.76 -13.82 -19.49
C TYR A 382 3.91 -14.26 -18.04
N PRO A 383 4.87 -15.14 -17.71
CA PRO A 383 5.05 -15.64 -16.36
C PRO A 383 5.59 -14.54 -15.40
N ASN A 384 5.27 -14.67 -14.13
CA ASN A 384 5.84 -13.86 -13.04
C ASN A 384 5.79 -12.33 -13.26
N VAL A 385 4.58 -11.77 -13.49
CA VAL A 385 4.37 -10.34 -13.80
C VAL A 385 4.58 -9.47 -12.53
N ARG A 386 5.79 -9.52 -11.95
CA ARG A 386 6.21 -8.62 -10.88
C ARG A 386 6.88 -7.39 -11.45
N TRP A 387 6.57 -6.22 -10.89
CA TRP A 387 7.09 -4.96 -11.43
C TRP A 387 8.62 -4.82 -11.25
N ASP A 388 9.13 -5.20 -10.09
CA ASP A 388 10.57 -5.21 -9.81
C ASP A 388 11.36 -6.06 -10.82
N GLU A 389 10.83 -7.21 -11.21
CA GLU A 389 11.44 -8.09 -12.20
C GLU A 389 11.38 -7.49 -13.62
N ILE A 390 10.25 -6.91 -14.02
CA ILE A 390 10.14 -6.18 -15.29
C ILE A 390 11.16 -5.05 -15.35
N MET A 391 11.31 -4.28 -14.26
CA MET A 391 12.26 -3.19 -14.20
C MET A 391 13.72 -3.68 -14.21
N ARG A 392 14.03 -4.79 -13.55
CA ARG A 392 15.36 -5.42 -13.61
C ARG A 392 15.74 -5.80 -15.04
N VAL A 393 14.82 -6.43 -15.76
CA VAL A 393 15.05 -6.79 -17.17
C VAL A 393 15.16 -5.53 -18.06
N ALA A 394 14.30 -4.54 -17.84
CA ALA A 394 14.31 -3.30 -18.63
C ALA A 394 15.61 -2.49 -18.46
N GLN A 395 16.26 -2.58 -17.31
CA GLN A 395 17.53 -1.89 -17.06
C GLN A 395 18.72 -2.43 -17.87
N SER A 396 18.60 -3.61 -18.49
CA SER A 396 19.64 -4.16 -19.37
C SER A 396 19.84 -3.33 -20.64
N GLN A 397 18.82 -2.61 -21.09
CA GLN A 397 18.91 -1.75 -22.27
C GLN A 397 19.26 -0.31 -21.89
N VAL A 398 20.29 0.23 -22.56
CA VAL A 398 20.76 1.60 -22.35
C VAL A 398 20.96 2.33 -23.68
N VAL A 399 21.02 3.66 -23.61
CA VAL A 399 21.39 4.49 -24.76
C VAL A 399 22.88 4.83 -24.67
N VAL A 400 23.62 4.45 -25.67
CA VAL A 400 25.07 4.71 -25.75
C VAL A 400 25.38 5.79 -26.76
N THR A 401 26.43 6.56 -26.48
CA THR A 401 27.00 7.52 -27.42
C THR A 401 28.48 7.16 -27.63
N ALA A 402 28.81 6.75 -28.84
CA ALA A 402 30.19 6.57 -29.26
C ALA A 402 30.69 7.84 -29.93
N GLU A 403 31.84 8.36 -29.49
CA GLU A 403 32.45 9.57 -30.05
C GLU A 403 33.83 9.22 -30.61
N MET A 404 34.12 9.74 -31.80
CA MET A 404 35.37 9.56 -32.50
C MET A 404 35.87 10.91 -33.01
N ASN A 405 37.17 11.18 -32.86
CA ASN A 405 37.81 12.34 -33.47
C ASN A 405 38.10 12.02 -34.94
N THR A 406 37.89 12.96 -35.81
CA THR A 406 38.24 12.87 -37.23
C THR A 406 39.65 13.46 -37.48
N GLU A 407 40.31 13.03 -38.54
CA GLU A 407 41.69 13.48 -38.90
C GLU A 407 41.78 15.00 -39.09
N ASP A 408 40.69 15.62 -39.53
CA ASP A 408 40.56 17.08 -39.68
C ASP A 408 40.31 17.83 -38.36
N GLY A 409 40.40 17.15 -37.21
CA GLY A 409 40.17 17.73 -35.89
C GLY A 409 38.69 17.93 -35.55
N GLY A 410 37.78 17.39 -36.35
CA GLY A 410 36.38 17.36 -36.09
C GLY A 410 36.00 16.20 -35.14
N LYS A 411 34.72 16.07 -34.81
CA LYS A 411 34.17 15.05 -33.95
C LYS A 411 32.90 14.44 -34.56
N VAL A 412 32.87 13.12 -34.65
CA VAL A 412 31.69 12.36 -35.05
C VAL A 412 31.16 11.65 -33.83
N SER A 413 29.85 11.77 -33.55
CA SER A 413 29.20 11.01 -32.53
C SER A 413 28.05 10.18 -33.12
N VAL A 414 27.94 8.95 -32.64
CA VAL A 414 26.84 8.03 -32.95
C VAL A 414 26.15 7.70 -31.65
N ARG A 415 24.87 8.01 -31.57
CA ARG A 415 24.00 7.74 -30.43
C ARG A 415 22.89 6.80 -30.83
N GLN A 416 22.72 5.71 -30.07
CA GLN A 416 21.67 4.71 -30.31
C GLN A 416 21.38 3.90 -29.06
N SER A 417 20.19 3.27 -29.01
CA SER A 417 19.89 2.25 -28.00
C SER A 417 20.73 1.00 -28.23
N THR A 418 21.16 0.32 -27.15
CA THR A 418 21.70 -1.04 -27.27
C THR A 418 20.59 -2.00 -27.74
N GLU A 419 20.97 -3.16 -28.26
CA GLU A 419 20.01 -4.21 -28.56
C GLU A 419 19.37 -4.71 -27.26
N ALA A 420 18.08 -5.00 -27.30
CA ALA A 420 17.37 -5.59 -26.16
C ALA A 420 17.77 -7.06 -26.00
N GLU A 421 18.09 -7.46 -24.77
CA GLU A 421 18.28 -8.87 -24.44
C GLU A 421 16.99 -9.68 -24.72
N GLU A 422 17.11 -10.99 -24.87
CA GLU A 422 16.02 -11.88 -25.31
C GLU A 422 14.72 -11.70 -24.47
N GLU A 423 14.88 -11.65 -23.16
CA GLU A 423 13.74 -11.46 -22.22
C GLU A 423 13.07 -10.09 -22.44
N LEU A 424 13.85 -9.02 -22.55
CA LEU A 424 13.31 -7.68 -22.82
C LEU A 424 12.68 -7.59 -24.19
N ALA A 425 13.29 -8.19 -25.22
CA ALA A 425 12.73 -8.26 -26.55
C ALA A 425 11.38 -9.01 -26.58
N LYS A 426 11.23 -10.03 -25.74
CA LYS A 426 9.94 -10.73 -25.54
C LYS A 426 8.90 -9.79 -24.91
N ILE A 427 9.25 -9.05 -23.85
CA ILE A 427 8.36 -8.07 -23.23
C ILE A 427 7.91 -7.02 -24.25
N TYR A 428 8.83 -6.46 -25.04
CA TYR A 428 8.49 -5.49 -26.08
C TYR A 428 7.52 -6.03 -27.14
N ARG A 429 7.71 -7.26 -27.57
CA ARG A 429 6.80 -7.91 -28.52
C ARG A 429 5.41 -8.10 -27.92
N LEU A 430 5.30 -8.57 -26.67
CA LEU A 430 4.03 -8.78 -25.98
C LEU A 430 3.28 -7.47 -25.73
N LEU A 431 4.00 -6.39 -25.43
CA LEU A 431 3.43 -5.07 -25.22
C LEU A 431 3.23 -4.28 -26.51
N GLU A 432 3.70 -4.79 -27.66
CA GLU A 432 3.61 -4.15 -28.95
C GLU A 432 4.29 -2.77 -28.99
N ILE A 433 5.43 -2.65 -28.32
CA ILE A 433 6.23 -1.41 -28.26
C ILE A 433 7.55 -1.56 -29.05
N CYS A 434 8.04 -0.42 -29.54
CA CYS A 434 9.28 -0.40 -30.31
C CYS A 434 10.49 -0.77 -29.43
N PRO A 435 11.31 -1.77 -29.81
CA PRO A 435 12.48 -2.16 -29.06
C PRO A 435 13.62 -1.15 -29.13
N ASN A 436 13.59 -0.21 -30.07
CA ASN A 436 14.57 0.83 -30.26
C ASN A 436 13.94 2.20 -30.05
N PRO A 437 13.74 2.65 -28.79
CA PRO A 437 13.04 3.89 -28.48
C PRO A 437 13.80 5.13 -28.98
N ILE A 438 15.13 5.04 -29.11
CA ILE A 438 15.96 6.05 -29.75
C ILE A 438 16.62 5.41 -30.98
N GLY A 439 16.22 5.86 -32.15
CA GLY A 439 16.84 5.48 -33.41
C GLY A 439 18.31 5.93 -33.45
N LYS A 440 19.07 5.40 -34.40
CA LYS A 440 20.46 5.77 -34.60
C LYS A 440 20.57 7.25 -35.03
N VAL A 441 21.15 8.07 -34.17
CA VAL A 441 21.43 9.48 -34.44
C VAL A 441 22.91 9.63 -34.67
N LYS A 442 23.30 10.15 -35.85
CA LYS A 442 24.68 10.48 -36.20
C LYS A 442 24.83 12.01 -36.29
N SER A 443 25.78 12.57 -35.57
CA SER A 443 26.14 13.99 -35.67
C SER A 443 27.63 14.16 -35.96
N GLN A 444 27.97 15.18 -36.74
CA GLN A 444 29.34 15.53 -37.04
C GLN A 444 29.55 17.01 -36.72
N VAL A 445 30.57 17.30 -35.97
CA VAL A 445 30.97 18.66 -35.60
C VAL A 445 32.31 18.91 -36.27
N HIS A 446 32.34 19.83 -37.22
CA HIS A 446 33.60 20.28 -37.82
C HIS A 446 34.33 21.24 -36.88
N PRO A 447 35.67 21.29 -36.93
CA PRO A 447 36.44 22.27 -36.16
C PRO A 447 35.98 23.68 -36.55
N LYS A 448 35.90 24.59 -35.60
CA LYS A 448 35.67 26.01 -35.91
C LYS A 448 36.83 26.50 -36.78
N ALA A 449 36.50 27.11 -37.88
CA ALA A 449 37.51 27.81 -38.66
C ALA A 449 38.30 28.78 -37.75
N PRO A 450 39.62 28.85 -37.88
CA PRO A 450 40.42 29.81 -37.11
C PRO A 450 39.84 31.22 -37.29
N PRO A 451 39.84 32.06 -36.25
CA PRO A 451 39.37 33.43 -36.41
C PRO A 451 40.13 34.08 -37.55
N LYS A 452 39.41 34.66 -38.50
CA LYS A 452 40.06 35.48 -39.54
C LYS A 452 40.86 36.55 -38.80
N ASN A 453 42.15 36.59 -39.08
CA ASN A 453 43.04 37.63 -38.54
C ASN A 453 42.35 39.00 -38.70
N PRO A 454 42.39 39.86 -37.67
CA PRO A 454 41.93 41.22 -37.81
C PRO A 454 42.69 41.87 -38.94
N PRO A 455 42.07 42.76 -39.72
CA PRO A 455 42.77 43.48 -40.78
C PRO A 455 43.99 44.16 -40.17
N PRO A 456 45.13 44.26 -40.92
CA PRO A 456 46.35 44.90 -40.42
C PRO A 456 46.05 46.33 -40.00
N GLU A 457 46.40 46.65 -38.73
CA GLU A 457 46.38 48.04 -38.26
C GLU A 457 47.14 48.94 -39.25
N ASN A 458 46.39 49.88 -39.82
CA ASN A 458 47.00 50.96 -40.55
C ASN A 458 48.00 51.71 -39.64
N GLN A 459 49.29 51.45 -39.82
CA GLN A 459 50.32 52.35 -39.34
C GLN A 459 50.19 53.67 -40.15
N GLY A 460 49.41 54.58 -39.55
CA GLY A 460 49.39 55.97 -40.01
C GLY A 460 50.71 56.61 -39.71
N ASP A 461 51.37 57.08 -40.77
CA ASP A 461 52.52 57.97 -40.74
C ASP A 461 52.26 59.23 -39.93
N THR A 462 53.15 59.56 -39.08
CA THR A 462 53.82 60.76 -38.55
C THR A 462 53.97 60.81 -37.09
#